data_bee8abe8eceaf9c5fa628552326f835c
#
_entry.id   bee8abe8eceaf9c5fa628552326f835c
#
_cell.length_a   1.000
_cell.length_b   1.000
_cell.length_c   1.000
_cell.angle_alpha   90.00
_cell.angle_beta   90.00
_cell.angle_gamma   90.00
#
_symmetry.space_group_name_H-M   'P 1'
#
loop_
_entity.id
_entity.type
_entity.pdbx_description
1 polymer ?
#
loop_
_entity_poly.entity_id
_entity_poly.type
_entity_poly.pdbx_seq_one_letter_code
_entity_poly.pdbx_strand_id
1 'polypeptide(L)'
;MTYEGGRLILISGTSHLHRADRGLNVGMESQSDAGQVRFIEAQTAPTRFARGWHCLGLIRDFDDGNPHAVNAFGQKLVVFRGGDGTINVLDSYCRHMGGDLSNGEVKGDAIACPFHDWRWGGDGRCKQVPYAKRTPRLARTVTWTTLEQDGMLFVWNDPEHNQPVPEVTIPRIEGATSDDWTDWHWYTTVVNTNCREIIDNVVDMAHFYYIHGSLPTHFKNIFEGHMATQYMNSAGRPDLGGTEGARMLGTTSVASYWGPSFMIDDLTYHYEHADHHTVLINCHYPIDANSFVLQYGIIVKKSADLPDDLAMETAIALGDFVKLGFEQDVAIWRNKARIDNPLLVEEDGPVYQLRRWYQQFYVDVADVQPDMVDRFEFELDTTRPYAAWLKEVEANIAAGAGSVP
;
A
#
# COMPACT_ATOMS: atom_id res chain seq x y z
N MET A 1 -6.89 -26.02 -10.98
CA MET A 1 -7.08 -24.79 -11.77
C MET A 1 -6.75 -25.13 -13.20
N THR A 2 -7.68 -25.01 -14.11
CA THR A 2 -7.43 -25.22 -15.55
C THR A 2 -7.84 -23.94 -16.28
N TYR A 3 -7.00 -23.50 -17.20
CA TYR A 3 -7.21 -22.31 -18.04
C TYR A 3 -7.82 -22.76 -19.36
N GLU A 4 -9.01 -22.33 -19.69
CA GLU A 4 -9.59 -22.43 -21.02
C GLU A 4 -10.25 -21.11 -21.41
N GLY A 5 -9.84 -20.56 -22.55
CA GLY A 5 -10.55 -19.46 -23.21
C GLY A 5 -10.62 -18.13 -22.48
N GLY A 6 -9.59 -17.73 -21.73
CA GLY A 6 -9.54 -16.38 -21.14
C GLY A 6 -10.48 -16.15 -19.94
N ARG A 7 -10.98 -17.20 -19.28
CA ARG A 7 -11.79 -17.09 -18.06
C ARG A 7 -11.31 -18.06 -16.98
N LEU A 8 -11.10 -17.52 -15.79
CA LEU A 8 -10.85 -18.28 -14.57
C LEU A 8 -12.17 -18.90 -14.11
N ILE A 9 -12.27 -20.24 -14.08
CA ILE A 9 -13.43 -20.93 -13.52
C ILE A 9 -13.07 -21.41 -12.12
N LEU A 10 -13.74 -20.83 -11.13
CA LEU A 10 -13.73 -21.31 -9.74
C LEU A 10 -14.73 -22.44 -9.58
N ILE A 11 -14.25 -23.63 -9.27
CA ILE A 11 -15.11 -24.74 -8.85
C ILE A 11 -15.19 -24.68 -7.32
N SER A 12 -16.38 -24.34 -6.81
CA SER A 12 -16.71 -24.42 -5.38
C SER A 12 -17.04 -25.85 -5.00
N GLY A 13 -16.17 -26.46 -4.18
CA GLY A 13 -16.47 -27.71 -3.51
C GLY A 13 -16.86 -27.45 -2.05
N THR A 14 -18.13 -27.55 -1.73
CA THR A 14 -18.64 -27.57 -0.35
C THR A 14 -18.43 -28.95 0.24
N SER A 15 -17.62 -29.06 1.29
CA SER A 15 -17.63 -30.23 2.16
C SER A 15 -18.02 -29.83 3.58
N HIS A 16 -19.16 -30.34 4.01
CA HIS A 16 -19.62 -30.30 5.41
C HIS A 16 -18.71 -31.13 6.29
N LEU A 17 -18.21 -30.56 7.39
CA LEU A 17 -17.64 -31.31 8.49
C LEU A 17 -18.43 -31.07 9.76
N HIS A 18 -19.01 -32.19 10.26
CA HIS A 18 -19.71 -32.31 11.52
C HIS A 18 -18.78 -32.03 12.72
N ARG A 19 -19.26 -31.21 13.63
CA ARG A 19 -18.74 -31.05 15.00
C ARG A 19 -19.01 -32.32 15.81
N ALA A 20 -17.97 -32.87 16.42
CA ALA A 20 -18.10 -33.79 17.55
C ALA A 20 -17.35 -33.23 18.75
N ASP A 21 -18.11 -32.86 19.75
CA ASP A 21 -17.68 -32.50 21.10
C ASP A 21 -17.18 -33.75 21.83
N ARG A 22 -15.93 -33.78 22.32
CA ARG A 22 -15.51 -34.67 23.42
C ARG A 22 -14.42 -33.97 24.25
N GLY A 23 -14.81 -33.59 25.46
CA GLY A 23 -13.87 -33.24 26.51
C GLY A 23 -13.00 -34.44 26.93
N LEU A 24 -11.74 -34.18 27.12
CA LEU A 24 -10.81 -35.05 27.81
C LEU A 24 -9.89 -34.22 28.70
N ASN A 25 -10.09 -34.34 30.00
CA ASN A 25 -9.12 -33.99 31.03
C ASN A 25 -7.95 -34.97 30.93
N VAL A 26 -6.72 -34.45 30.72
CA VAL A 26 -5.50 -35.26 30.87
C VAL A 26 -4.53 -34.48 31.76
N GLY A 27 -4.09 -35.18 32.81
CA GLY A 27 -3.18 -34.67 33.82
C GLY A 27 -1.79 -34.35 33.27
N MET A 28 -1.18 -33.33 33.90
CA MET A 28 0.20 -32.91 33.64
C MET A 28 1.18 -33.98 34.08
N GLU A 29 1.87 -34.59 33.12
CA GLU A 29 3.18 -35.19 33.32
C GLU A 29 4.24 -34.40 32.54
N SER A 30 5.35 -34.10 33.20
CA SER A 30 6.47 -33.38 32.66
C SER A 30 7.13 -34.15 31.51
N GLN A 31 6.95 -33.69 30.27
CA GLN A 31 7.68 -34.26 29.12
C GLN A 31 8.81 -33.31 28.70
N SER A 32 9.92 -33.93 28.34
CA SER A 32 11.15 -33.34 27.82
C SER A 32 10.91 -32.41 26.60
N ASP A 33 11.74 -31.41 26.46
CA ASP A 33 11.70 -30.24 25.54
C ASP A 33 11.78 -30.58 24.02
N ALA A 34 11.63 -31.82 23.61
CA ALA A 34 11.64 -32.24 22.21
C ALA A 34 10.18 -32.49 21.75
N GLY A 35 9.54 -31.49 21.17
CA GLY A 35 8.29 -31.66 20.45
C GLY A 35 7.07 -30.86 20.91
N GLN A 36 7.24 -29.79 21.66
CA GLN A 36 6.12 -28.91 22.00
C GLN A 36 5.73 -28.09 20.78
N VAL A 37 4.51 -28.32 20.25
CA VAL A 37 3.96 -27.52 19.17
C VAL A 37 3.79 -26.08 19.66
N ARG A 38 4.43 -25.13 18.99
CA ARG A 38 4.29 -23.72 19.27
C ARG A 38 2.91 -23.24 18.78
N PHE A 39 2.10 -22.71 19.68
CA PHE A 39 0.81 -22.17 19.30
C PHE A 39 0.95 -20.87 18.52
N ILE A 40 0.02 -20.65 17.57
CA ILE A 40 -0.10 -19.39 16.86
C ILE A 40 -0.55 -18.31 17.85
N GLU A 41 0.21 -17.23 17.91
CA GLU A 41 -0.16 -16.02 18.62
C GLU A 41 -0.57 -14.97 17.59
N ALA A 42 -1.76 -14.42 17.75
CA ALA A 42 -2.26 -13.32 16.93
C ALA A 42 -2.91 -12.28 17.84
N GLN A 43 -2.34 -11.10 17.85
CA GLN A 43 -2.93 -9.96 18.56
C GLN A 43 -4.10 -9.41 17.75
N THR A 44 -5.06 -8.84 18.47
CA THR A 44 -6.16 -8.08 17.84
C THR A 44 -5.58 -6.93 17.00
N ALA A 45 -6.23 -6.63 15.90
CA ALA A 45 -5.85 -5.46 15.10
C ALA A 45 -5.89 -4.19 15.97
N PRO A 46 -4.91 -3.28 15.80
CA PRO A 46 -4.91 -2.02 16.54
C PRO A 46 -6.21 -1.25 16.29
N THR A 47 -6.78 -0.69 17.35
CA THR A 47 -7.93 0.24 17.24
C THR A 47 -7.51 1.64 16.85
N ARG A 48 -6.22 1.89 16.85
CA ARG A 48 -5.55 3.14 16.52
C ARG A 48 -5.00 3.04 15.10
N PHE A 49 -5.11 4.10 14.32
CA PHE A 49 -4.55 4.19 12.98
C PHE A 49 -3.13 4.73 13.02
N ALA A 50 -2.29 4.32 12.07
CA ALA A 50 -0.87 4.68 12.03
C ALA A 50 -0.68 6.19 11.91
N ARG A 51 0.26 6.73 12.70
CA ARG A 51 0.70 8.12 12.61
C ARG A 51 1.59 8.29 11.38
N GLY A 52 1.26 9.26 10.53
CA GLY A 52 2.07 9.59 9.35
C GLY A 52 1.23 10.17 8.21
N TRP A 53 1.90 10.40 7.09
CA TRP A 53 1.27 10.80 5.85
C TRP A 53 0.60 9.61 5.17
N HIS A 54 -0.63 9.82 4.72
CA HIS A 54 -1.41 8.85 3.94
C HIS A 54 -1.88 9.49 2.65
N CYS A 55 -1.58 8.86 1.50
CA CYS A 55 -2.05 9.32 0.20
C CYS A 55 -3.53 8.97 0.02
N LEU A 56 -4.38 9.97 -0.23
CA LEU A 56 -5.80 9.77 -0.51
C LEU A 56 -6.09 9.49 -1.99
N GLY A 57 -5.16 9.81 -2.89
CA GLY A 57 -5.31 9.62 -4.34
C GLY A 57 -4.67 10.74 -5.15
N LEU A 58 -4.98 10.77 -6.42
CA LEU A 58 -4.49 11.81 -7.32
C LEU A 58 -5.29 13.11 -7.13
N ILE A 59 -4.61 14.25 -7.18
CA ILE A 59 -5.23 15.58 -7.04
C ILE A 59 -6.34 15.78 -8.08
N ARG A 60 -6.14 15.29 -9.31
CA ARG A 60 -7.13 15.41 -10.39
C ARG A 60 -8.49 14.77 -10.07
N ASP A 61 -8.52 13.81 -9.15
CA ASP A 61 -9.76 13.14 -8.74
C ASP A 61 -10.58 13.98 -7.75
N PHE A 62 -10.01 15.09 -7.24
CA PHE A 62 -10.62 16.01 -6.29
C PHE A 62 -10.75 17.46 -6.83
N ASP A 63 -10.48 17.67 -8.13
CA ASP A 63 -10.35 18.99 -8.73
C ASP A 63 -11.46 19.32 -9.76
N ASP A 64 -12.62 18.74 -9.61
CA ASP A 64 -13.79 18.96 -10.46
C ASP A 64 -14.74 20.07 -9.95
N GLY A 65 -14.35 20.74 -8.87
CA GLY A 65 -15.13 21.80 -8.22
C GLY A 65 -16.21 21.30 -7.27
N ASN A 66 -16.34 19.98 -7.08
CA ASN A 66 -17.29 19.37 -6.17
C ASN A 66 -16.62 18.90 -4.87
N PRO A 67 -17.39 18.73 -3.78
CA PRO A 67 -16.92 18.05 -2.58
C PRO A 67 -16.90 16.54 -2.79
N HIS A 68 -15.84 15.87 -2.32
CA HIS A 68 -15.65 14.42 -2.43
C HIS A 68 -15.65 13.76 -1.06
N ALA A 69 -16.39 12.66 -0.93
CA ALA A 69 -16.39 11.83 0.27
C ALA A 69 -15.22 10.86 0.27
N VAL A 70 -14.48 10.81 1.38
CA VAL A 70 -13.45 9.79 1.62
C VAL A 70 -13.72 9.11 2.96
N ASN A 71 -13.89 7.78 2.96
CA ASN A 71 -13.98 7.01 4.20
C ASN A 71 -12.56 6.59 4.59
N ALA A 72 -12.04 7.17 5.67
CA ALA A 72 -10.69 6.90 6.15
C ALA A 72 -10.64 7.03 7.67
N PHE A 73 -9.73 6.29 8.30
CA PHE A 73 -9.47 6.37 9.74
C PHE A 73 -10.71 6.17 10.63
N GLY A 74 -11.61 5.26 10.22
CA GLY A 74 -12.84 4.95 10.94
C GLY A 74 -13.92 6.02 10.87
N GLN A 75 -13.79 7.01 9.98
CA GLN A 75 -14.74 8.10 9.84
C GLN A 75 -14.88 8.56 8.38
N LYS A 76 -15.83 9.46 8.15
CA LYS A 76 -16.05 10.07 6.83
C LYS A 76 -15.41 11.45 6.78
N LEU A 77 -14.57 11.67 5.81
CA LEU A 77 -13.93 12.94 5.48
C LEU A 77 -14.61 13.56 4.26
N VAL A 78 -14.49 14.86 4.11
CA VAL A 78 -14.81 15.59 2.88
C VAL A 78 -13.57 16.31 2.37
N VAL A 79 -13.26 16.08 1.09
CA VAL A 79 -12.20 16.77 0.35
C VAL A 79 -12.86 17.77 -0.58
N PHE A 80 -12.40 19.02 -0.61
CA PHE A 80 -12.87 20.03 -1.54
C PHE A 80 -11.78 21.04 -1.86
N ARG A 81 -11.77 21.55 -3.08
CA ARG A 81 -10.90 22.68 -3.48
C ARG A 81 -11.67 23.98 -3.29
N GLY A 82 -11.13 24.90 -2.50
CA GLY A 82 -11.64 26.25 -2.35
C GLY A 82 -11.43 27.11 -3.60
N GLY A 83 -12.13 28.24 -3.68
CA GLY A 83 -11.95 29.21 -4.77
C GLY A 83 -10.55 29.85 -4.79
N ASP A 84 -9.83 29.80 -3.68
CA ASP A 84 -8.41 30.19 -3.56
C ASP A 84 -7.43 29.14 -4.15
N GLY A 85 -7.94 28.00 -4.62
CA GLY A 85 -7.16 26.91 -5.19
C GLY A 85 -6.61 25.90 -4.17
N THR A 86 -6.83 26.12 -2.86
CA THR A 86 -6.35 25.21 -1.80
C THR A 86 -7.25 23.99 -1.67
N ILE A 87 -6.67 22.79 -1.63
CA ILE A 87 -7.41 21.57 -1.26
C ILE A 87 -7.50 21.49 0.26
N ASN A 88 -8.73 21.32 0.73
CA ASN A 88 -9.06 21.24 2.13
C ASN A 88 -9.65 19.87 2.46
N VAL A 89 -9.32 19.32 3.63
CA VAL A 89 -9.91 18.09 4.14
C VAL A 89 -10.48 18.34 5.54
N LEU A 90 -11.75 18.04 5.71
CA LEU A 90 -12.50 18.23 6.96
C LEU A 90 -13.21 16.91 7.35
N ASP A 91 -13.60 16.80 8.63
CA ASP A 91 -14.63 15.83 9.02
C ASP A 91 -15.93 16.14 8.26
N SER A 92 -16.55 15.13 7.67
CA SER A 92 -17.65 15.31 6.72
C SER A 92 -18.96 15.78 7.38
N TYR A 93 -19.16 15.55 8.67
CA TYR A 93 -20.44 15.84 9.32
C TYR A 93 -20.48 17.26 9.90
N CYS A 94 -21.38 18.08 9.36
CA CYS A 94 -21.62 19.44 9.80
C CYS A 94 -21.97 19.51 11.29
N ARG A 95 -21.21 20.32 12.04
CA ARG A 95 -21.35 20.45 13.50
C ARG A 95 -22.67 21.09 13.96
N HIS A 96 -23.49 21.62 13.02
CA HIS A 96 -24.82 22.15 13.35
C HIS A 96 -25.77 21.00 13.70
N MET A 97 -26.12 20.14 12.74
CA MET A 97 -27.09 19.06 12.90
C MET A 97 -26.74 17.82 12.08
N GLY A 98 -25.46 17.57 11.84
CA GLY A 98 -24.97 16.33 11.23
C GLY A 98 -25.20 16.20 9.71
N GLY A 99 -25.52 17.29 9.00
CA GLY A 99 -25.60 17.23 7.53
C GLY A 99 -24.26 16.85 6.94
N ASP A 100 -24.27 15.96 5.95
CA ASP A 100 -23.07 15.45 5.29
C ASP A 100 -22.55 16.50 4.29
N LEU A 101 -21.37 17.06 4.56
CA LEU A 101 -20.74 18.11 3.75
C LEU A 101 -20.33 17.60 2.37
N SER A 102 -20.08 16.30 2.21
CA SER A 102 -19.75 15.73 0.90
C SER A 102 -20.91 15.77 -0.11
N ASN A 103 -22.13 16.00 0.35
CA ASN A 103 -23.30 16.26 -0.48
C ASN A 103 -23.65 17.76 -0.58
N GLY A 104 -22.72 18.61 -0.13
CA GLY A 104 -22.88 20.06 -0.15
C GLY A 104 -22.37 20.70 -1.44
N GLU A 105 -22.05 21.97 -1.36
CA GLU A 105 -21.58 22.79 -2.49
C GLU A 105 -20.39 23.65 -2.05
N VAL A 106 -19.38 23.79 -2.90
CA VAL A 106 -18.28 24.73 -2.67
C VAL A 106 -18.76 26.15 -2.99
N LYS A 107 -18.65 27.07 -2.03
CA LYS A 107 -19.05 28.49 -2.15
C LYS A 107 -17.87 29.38 -1.77
N GLY A 108 -17.13 29.89 -2.76
CA GLY A 108 -15.87 30.58 -2.54
C GLY A 108 -14.86 29.63 -1.91
N ASP A 109 -14.22 30.02 -0.82
CA ASP A 109 -13.22 29.20 -0.10
C ASP A 109 -13.84 28.31 0.98
N ALA A 110 -15.15 28.10 0.96
CA ALA A 110 -15.87 27.35 1.96
C ALA A 110 -16.78 26.29 1.36
N ILE A 111 -17.01 25.21 2.12
CA ILE A 111 -18.01 24.20 1.81
C ILE A 111 -19.31 24.51 2.56
N ALA A 112 -20.42 24.53 1.83
CA ALA A 112 -21.77 24.79 2.33
C ALA A 112 -22.50 23.49 2.63
N CYS A 113 -23.01 23.36 3.85
CA CYS A 113 -23.80 22.21 4.27
C CYS A 113 -25.12 22.13 3.48
N PRO A 114 -25.49 20.97 2.90
CA PRO A 114 -26.71 20.84 2.11
C PRO A 114 -27.98 20.98 2.94
N PHE A 115 -27.88 20.90 4.28
CA PHE A 115 -29.05 20.92 5.16
C PHE A 115 -29.51 22.35 5.47
N HIS A 116 -28.55 23.25 5.87
CA HIS A 116 -28.92 24.63 6.28
C HIS A 116 -27.94 25.69 5.79
N ASP A 117 -27.14 25.41 4.77
CA ASP A 117 -26.13 26.31 4.17
C ASP A 117 -25.12 26.90 5.16
N TRP A 118 -24.82 26.20 6.25
CA TRP A 118 -23.68 26.57 7.10
C TRP A 118 -22.40 26.39 6.31
N ARG A 119 -21.56 27.42 6.21
CA ARG A 119 -20.39 27.45 5.37
C ARG A 119 -19.12 27.27 6.21
N TRP A 120 -18.36 26.24 5.91
CA TRP A 120 -17.18 25.85 6.65
C TRP A 120 -15.93 26.11 5.81
N GLY A 121 -14.99 26.93 6.32
CA GLY A 121 -13.70 27.17 5.67
C GLY A 121 -12.72 26.03 5.90
N GLY A 122 -11.64 25.97 5.10
CA GLY A 122 -10.58 24.99 5.24
C GLY A 122 -9.88 25.02 6.62
N ASP A 123 -9.95 26.14 7.35
CA ASP A 123 -9.50 26.26 8.74
C ASP A 123 -10.46 25.64 9.78
N GLY A 124 -11.49 24.95 9.32
CA GLY A 124 -12.53 24.32 10.15
C GLY A 124 -13.50 25.29 10.81
N ARG A 125 -13.38 26.59 10.61
CA ARG A 125 -14.30 27.56 11.21
C ARG A 125 -15.55 27.75 10.35
N CYS A 126 -16.70 27.91 11.01
CA CYS A 126 -17.89 28.38 10.32
C CYS A 126 -17.70 29.85 9.87
N LYS A 127 -17.66 30.07 8.59
CA LYS A 127 -17.47 31.39 7.98
C LYS A 127 -18.77 32.17 7.85
N GLN A 128 -19.89 31.48 7.61
CA GLN A 128 -21.18 32.08 7.40
C GLN A 128 -22.34 31.16 7.80
N VAL A 129 -23.35 31.75 8.38
CA VAL A 129 -24.70 31.18 8.57
C VAL A 129 -25.68 32.14 7.92
N PRO A 130 -26.23 31.88 6.71
CA PRO A 130 -26.92 32.88 5.89
C PRO A 130 -28.13 33.51 6.54
N TYR A 131 -28.82 32.78 7.40
CA TYR A 131 -30.02 33.25 8.08
C TYR A 131 -29.78 33.84 9.49
N ALA A 132 -28.51 33.89 9.92
CA ALA A 132 -28.15 34.37 11.25
C ALA A 132 -27.41 35.71 11.20
N LYS A 133 -27.59 36.55 12.20
CA LYS A 133 -26.87 37.84 12.31
C LYS A 133 -25.37 37.67 12.49
N ARG A 134 -24.91 36.54 13.03
CA ARG A 134 -23.52 36.21 13.27
C ARG A 134 -23.33 34.70 13.41
N THR A 135 -22.14 34.22 13.09
CA THR A 135 -21.74 32.83 13.32
C THR A 135 -21.43 32.57 14.80
N PRO A 136 -21.75 31.39 15.34
CA PRO A 136 -21.35 31.03 16.70
C PRO A 136 -19.83 31.00 16.85
N ARG A 137 -19.30 31.62 17.89
CA ARG A 137 -17.82 31.69 18.12
C ARG A 137 -17.14 30.34 18.25
N LEU A 138 -17.86 29.32 18.74
CA LEU A 138 -17.35 27.95 18.95
C LEU A 138 -17.68 27.01 17.77
N ALA A 139 -18.25 27.51 16.67
CA ALA A 139 -18.57 26.71 15.50
C ALA A 139 -17.28 26.31 14.76
N ARG A 140 -16.77 25.13 15.08
CA ARG A 140 -15.58 24.53 14.48
C ARG A 140 -15.83 23.06 14.14
N THR A 141 -15.28 22.58 13.03
CA THR A 141 -15.13 21.18 12.68
C THR A 141 -13.64 20.81 12.69
N VAL A 142 -13.34 19.53 12.64
CA VAL A 142 -11.96 19.04 12.58
C VAL A 142 -11.41 19.29 11.17
N THR A 143 -10.17 19.74 11.11
CA THR A 143 -9.39 19.91 9.89
C THR A 143 -8.27 18.87 9.86
N TRP A 144 -7.94 18.41 8.68
CA TRP A 144 -6.81 17.52 8.44
C TRP A 144 -5.69 18.28 7.76
N THR A 145 -4.45 18.13 8.24
CA THR A 145 -3.30 18.72 7.58
C THR A 145 -3.06 18.02 6.26
N THR A 146 -2.97 18.79 5.17
CA THR A 146 -2.82 18.27 3.81
C THR A 146 -1.45 18.59 3.24
N LEU A 147 -1.00 17.76 2.29
CA LEU A 147 0.17 17.98 1.45
C LEU A 147 -0.23 17.64 0.00
N GLU A 148 -0.09 18.62 -0.90
CA GLU A 148 -0.21 18.42 -2.34
C GLU A 148 1.20 18.27 -2.91
N GLN A 149 1.53 17.09 -3.44
CA GLN A 149 2.87 16.81 -3.97
C GLN A 149 2.82 15.79 -5.10
N ASP A 150 3.55 16.07 -6.18
CA ASP A 150 3.77 15.16 -7.32
C ASP A 150 2.47 14.63 -7.94
N GLY A 151 1.43 15.46 -7.94
CA GLY A 151 0.08 15.13 -8.43
C GLY A 151 -0.78 14.34 -7.44
N MET A 152 -0.30 14.12 -6.21
CA MET A 152 -0.99 13.36 -5.17
C MET A 152 -1.43 14.24 -4.00
N LEU A 153 -2.55 13.87 -3.37
CA LEU A 153 -3.08 14.47 -2.16
C LEU A 153 -2.78 13.57 -0.96
N PHE A 154 -2.11 14.10 0.03
CA PHE A 154 -1.85 13.43 1.30
C PHE A 154 -2.59 14.12 2.44
N VAL A 155 -2.91 13.32 3.47
CA VAL A 155 -3.37 13.79 4.76
C VAL A 155 -2.47 13.26 5.87
N TRP A 156 -2.26 14.08 6.90
CA TRP A 156 -1.57 13.67 8.10
C TRP A 156 -2.56 13.09 9.11
N ASN A 157 -2.33 11.84 9.50
CA ASN A 157 -3.01 11.24 10.64
C ASN A 157 -2.08 11.20 11.84
N ASP A 158 -2.54 11.73 12.97
CA ASP A 158 -1.88 11.56 14.28
C ASP A 158 -2.94 11.34 15.36
N PRO A 159 -2.99 10.16 15.98
CA PRO A 159 -3.92 9.89 17.08
C PRO A 159 -3.75 10.79 18.30
N GLU A 160 -2.59 11.43 18.47
CA GLU A 160 -2.32 12.42 19.51
C GLU A 160 -2.63 13.86 19.04
N HIS A 161 -3.11 14.03 17.79
CA HIS A 161 -3.43 15.31 17.16
C HIS A 161 -2.25 16.30 17.03
N ASN A 162 -1.02 15.79 16.99
CA ASN A 162 0.15 16.60 16.71
C ASN A 162 0.24 16.93 15.22
N GLN A 163 0.87 18.08 14.92
CA GLN A 163 1.19 18.43 13.53
C GLN A 163 2.36 17.57 13.02
N PRO A 164 2.50 17.40 11.68
CA PRO A 164 3.66 16.73 11.11
C PRO A 164 4.96 17.35 11.60
N VAL A 165 5.93 16.49 11.94
CA VAL A 165 7.28 16.94 12.23
C VAL A 165 8.08 17.11 10.93
N PRO A 166 8.99 18.11 10.84
CA PRO A 166 9.69 18.40 9.60
C PRO A 166 10.53 17.23 9.05
N GLU A 167 10.96 16.33 9.92
CA GLU A 167 11.79 15.18 9.58
C GLU A 167 11.01 14.05 8.90
N VAL A 168 9.68 14.01 9.08
CA VAL A 168 8.81 12.99 8.47
C VAL A 168 8.26 13.53 7.17
N THR A 169 9.05 13.40 6.10
CA THR A 169 8.74 13.92 4.77
C THR A 169 8.43 12.81 3.78
N ILE A 170 7.70 13.16 2.73
CA ILE A 170 7.61 12.38 1.49
C ILE A 170 8.60 13.01 0.51
N PRO A 171 9.56 12.28 -0.08
CA PRO A 171 10.49 12.84 -1.04
C PRO A 171 9.77 13.21 -2.34
N ARG A 172 10.34 14.17 -3.08
CA ARG A 172 9.86 14.52 -4.41
C ARG A 172 10.17 13.41 -5.41
N ILE A 173 9.24 13.16 -6.30
CA ILE A 173 9.38 12.25 -7.43
C ILE A 173 9.62 13.10 -8.68
N GLU A 174 10.89 13.26 -9.06
CA GLU A 174 11.28 14.14 -10.17
C GLU A 174 10.53 13.79 -11.47
N GLY A 175 10.34 12.48 -11.75
CA GLY A 175 9.60 12.01 -12.91
C GLY A 175 8.14 12.47 -12.96
N ALA A 176 7.49 12.67 -11.81
CA ALA A 176 6.07 13.03 -11.75
C ALA A 176 5.76 14.46 -12.27
N THR A 177 6.77 15.30 -12.43
CA THR A 177 6.63 16.68 -12.90
C THR A 177 7.46 16.97 -14.16
N SER A 178 8.04 15.94 -14.79
CA SER A 178 8.91 16.04 -15.96
C SER A 178 8.17 15.60 -17.23
N ASP A 179 8.32 16.36 -18.30
CA ASP A 179 7.80 16.00 -19.63
C ASP A 179 8.48 14.75 -20.22
N ASP A 180 9.64 14.34 -19.67
CA ASP A 180 10.34 13.11 -20.05
C ASP A 180 9.69 11.83 -19.50
N TRP A 181 8.64 11.96 -18.74
CA TRP A 181 7.89 10.84 -18.16
C TRP A 181 6.44 10.86 -18.60
N THR A 182 5.76 9.70 -18.47
CA THR A 182 4.32 9.62 -18.69
C THR A 182 3.57 10.20 -17.50
N ASP A 183 2.29 10.50 -17.70
CA ASP A 183 1.37 10.73 -16.60
C ASP A 183 1.21 9.47 -15.73
N TRP A 184 0.73 9.66 -14.48
CA TRP A 184 0.39 8.54 -13.61
C TRP A 184 -0.68 7.65 -14.20
N HIS A 185 -0.35 6.38 -14.41
CA HIS A 185 -1.31 5.30 -14.63
C HIS A 185 -1.63 4.69 -13.27
N TRP A 186 -2.88 4.83 -12.82
CA TRP A 186 -3.24 4.66 -11.40
C TRP A 186 -4.40 3.71 -11.21
N TYR A 187 -4.30 2.85 -10.19
CA TYR A 187 -5.32 1.90 -9.79
C TYR A 187 -5.69 2.07 -8.32
N THR A 188 -6.92 1.70 -8.00
CA THR A 188 -7.45 1.74 -6.63
C THR A 188 -8.31 0.50 -6.39
N THR A 189 -8.14 -0.15 -5.25
CA THR A 189 -8.96 -1.28 -4.81
C THR A 189 -9.17 -1.26 -3.30
N VAL A 190 -10.27 -1.86 -2.83
CA VAL A 190 -10.53 -2.07 -1.41
C VAL A 190 -10.11 -3.47 -1.01
N VAL A 191 -9.34 -3.56 0.06
CA VAL A 191 -8.86 -4.82 0.63
C VAL A 191 -9.48 -5.01 2.01
N ASN A 192 -10.19 -6.13 2.20
CA ASN A 192 -10.90 -6.46 3.44
C ASN A 192 -9.98 -7.22 4.40
N THR A 193 -8.95 -6.53 4.89
CA THR A 193 -8.06 -6.97 5.97
C THR A 193 -7.42 -5.74 6.63
N ASN A 194 -6.67 -5.92 7.72
CA ASN A 194 -5.93 -4.82 8.33
C ASN A 194 -4.73 -4.42 7.48
N CYS A 195 -4.51 -3.12 7.27
CA CYS A 195 -3.43 -2.61 6.41
C CYS A 195 -2.02 -2.97 6.87
N ARG A 196 -1.81 -3.37 8.14
CA ARG A 196 -0.51 -3.87 8.62
C ARG A 196 -0.06 -5.18 7.95
N GLU A 197 -0.96 -5.87 7.23
CA GLU A 197 -0.62 -7.12 6.54
C GLU A 197 0.21 -6.91 5.27
N ILE A 198 0.12 -5.73 4.64
CA ILE A 198 0.86 -5.40 3.43
C ILE A 198 2.35 -5.19 3.68
N ILE A 199 2.72 -4.72 4.87
CA ILE A 199 4.10 -4.30 5.19
C ILE A 199 5.08 -5.48 5.18
N ASP A 200 4.65 -6.68 5.57
CA ASP A 200 5.53 -7.85 5.63
C ASP A 200 6.19 -8.17 4.27
N ASN A 201 5.55 -7.79 3.14
CA ASN A 201 6.09 -8.02 1.79
C ASN A 201 7.44 -7.33 1.53
N VAL A 202 7.77 -6.25 2.27
CA VAL A 202 9.06 -5.54 2.13
C VAL A 202 10.26 -6.43 2.47
N VAL A 203 10.09 -7.43 3.30
CA VAL A 203 11.15 -8.32 3.76
C VAL A 203 10.99 -9.76 3.30
N ASP A 204 9.90 -10.07 2.61
CA ASP A 204 9.63 -11.41 2.12
C ASP A 204 10.21 -11.60 0.71
N MET A 205 11.42 -12.15 0.63
CA MET A 205 12.06 -12.45 -0.66
C MET A 205 11.36 -13.59 -1.40
N ALA A 206 10.89 -14.60 -0.68
CA ALA A 206 10.39 -15.83 -1.30
C ALA A 206 9.08 -15.63 -2.06
N HIS A 207 8.22 -14.68 -1.63
CA HIS A 207 6.97 -14.41 -2.34
C HIS A 207 7.21 -13.89 -3.77
N PHE A 208 8.31 -13.18 -4.03
CA PHE A 208 8.65 -12.74 -5.39
C PHE A 208 8.81 -13.92 -6.35
N TYR A 209 9.37 -15.04 -5.89
CA TYR A 209 9.48 -16.24 -6.71
C TYR A 209 8.13 -16.97 -6.87
N TYR A 210 7.43 -17.22 -5.77
CA TYR A 210 6.24 -18.06 -5.79
C TYR A 210 4.97 -17.34 -6.22
N ILE A 211 4.87 -16.04 -5.95
CA ILE A 211 3.66 -15.24 -6.27
C ILE A 211 3.88 -14.45 -7.55
N HIS A 212 5.00 -13.70 -7.66
CA HIS A 212 5.21 -12.79 -8.80
C HIS A 212 6.03 -13.41 -9.95
N GLY A 213 6.48 -14.65 -9.80
CA GLY A 213 7.24 -15.32 -10.86
C GLY A 213 8.60 -14.68 -11.17
N SER A 214 9.17 -13.96 -10.22
CA SER A 214 10.50 -13.36 -10.30
C SER A 214 11.55 -14.30 -9.69
N LEU A 215 12.80 -14.20 -10.11
CA LEU A 215 13.91 -15.02 -9.57
C LEU A 215 14.90 -14.10 -8.85
N PRO A 216 14.74 -13.81 -7.54
CA PRO A 216 15.61 -12.91 -6.81
C PRO A 216 17.07 -13.38 -6.83
N THR A 217 17.99 -12.46 -7.13
CA THR A 217 19.45 -12.68 -7.18
C THR A 217 20.20 -11.87 -6.13
N HIS A 218 19.58 -10.79 -5.64
CA HIS A 218 20.06 -9.95 -4.55
C HIS A 218 18.87 -9.44 -3.75
N PHE A 219 18.99 -9.43 -2.42
CA PHE A 219 17.95 -8.95 -1.53
C PHE A 219 18.54 -8.36 -0.26
N LYS A 220 18.22 -7.09 0.01
CA LYS A 220 18.73 -6.35 1.15
C LYS A 220 17.69 -5.41 1.71
N ASN A 221 17.63 -5.27 3.03
CA ASN A 221 16.76 -4.33 3.72
C ASN A 221 17.56 -3.34 4.57
N ILE A 222 17.09 -2.09 4.59
CA ILE A 222 17.60 -1.04 5.48
C ILE A 222 16.38 -0.34 6.09
N PHE A 223 16.34 -0.26 7.43
CA PHE A 223 15.34 0.52 8.16
C PHE A 223 16.07 1.63 8.90
N GLU A 224 15.56 2.86 8.84
CA GLU A 224 16.15 4.01 9.52
C GLU A 224 15.11 5.12 9.65
N GLY A 225 14.87 5.61 10.87
CA GLY A 225 13.86 6.62 11.14
C GLY A 225 12.48 6.16 10.66
N HIS A 226 11.84 6.95 9.80
CA HIS A 226 10.54 6.65 9.23
C HIS A 226 10.62 5.89 7.88
N MET A 227 11.80 5.45 7.48
CA MET A 227 12.03 4.76 6.21
C MET A 227 12.27 3.26 6.39
N ALA A 228 11.76 2.46 5.44
CA ALA A 228 12.11 1.06 5.28
C ALA A 228 12.35 0.78 3.80
N THR A 229 13.59 0.47 3.45
CA THR A 229 14.02 0.27 2.07
C THR A 229 14.33 -1.20 1.82
N GLN A 230 13.86 -1.70 0.68
CA GLN A 230 14.22 -2.97 0.07
C GLN A 230 15.03 -2.70 -1.19
N TYR A 231 16.17 -3.35 -1.31
CA TYR A 231 16.97 -3.44 -2.55
C TYR A 231 16.81 -4.84 -3.09
N MET A 232 16.39 -4.97 -4.34
CA MET A 232 16.23 -6.26 -4.98
C MET A 232 16.69 -6.22 -6.43
N ASN A 233 17.45 -7.23 -6.82
CA ASN A 233 17.67 -7.57 -8.21
C ASN A 233 17.04 -8.94 -8.46
N SER A 234 16.44 -9.13 -9.63
CA SER A 234 15.91 -10.41 -10.04
C SER A 234 16.33 -10.75 -11.47
N ALA A 235 16.42 -12.05 -11.74
CA ALA A 235 16.47 -12.57 -13.11
C ALA A 235 15.05 -12.91 -13.59
N GLY A 236 14.85 -12.89 -14.91
CA GLY A 236 13.62 -13.37 -15.53
C GLY A 236 13.46 -14.88 -15.40
N ARG A 237 12.23 -15.36 -15.51
CA ARG A 237 11.87 -16.78 -15.43
C ARG A 237 11.53 -17.34 -16.81
N PRO A 238 12.46 -18.08 -17.43
CA PRO A 238 12.26 -18.63 -18.76
C PRO A 238 11.20 -19.73 -18.82
N ASP A 239 10.87 -20.37 -17.69
CA ASP A 239 9.81 -21.37 -17.60
C ASP A 239 8.37 -20.79 -17.60
N LEU A 240 8.22 -19.47 -17.42
CA LEU A 240 6.91 -18.82 -17.47
C LEU A 240 6.49 -18.34 -18.86
N GLY A 241 7.35 -18.58 -19.86
CA GLY A 241 7.08 -18.21 -21.26
C GLY A 241 7.43 -16.74 -21.55
N GLY A 242 7.32 -16.40 -22.82
CA GLY A 242 7.57 -15.08 -23.39
C GLY A 242 7.81 -15.24 -24.89
N THR A 243 7.29 -14.31 -25.71
CA THR A 243 7.64 -14.25 -27.12
C THR A 243 9.06 -13.72 -27.27
N GLU A 244 9.77 -14.19 -28.30
CA GLU A 244 11.09 -13.66 -28.65
C GLU A 244 11.00 -12.15 -28.85
N GLY A 245 11.89 -11.39 -28.18
CA GLY A 245 11.86 -9.91 -28.19
C GLY A 245 11.02 -9.25 -27.08
N ALA A 246 10.12 -9.99 -26.43
CA ALA A 246 9.36 -9.51 -25.26
C ALA A 246 9.79 -10.22 -23.96
N ARG A 247 10.93 -10.90 -23.98
CA ARG A 247 11.43 -11.62 -22.82
C ARG A 247 12.04 -10.66 -21.80
N MET A 248 11.47 -10.65 -20.62
CA MET A 248 12.05 -9.94 -19.48
C MET A 248 13.29 -10.69 -18.99
N LEU A 249 14.43 -10.00 -18.93
CA LEU A 249 15.70 -10.53 -18.43
C LEU A 249 15.78 -10.43 -16.90
N GLY A 250 15.10 -9.47 -16.30
CA GLY A 250 15.07 -9.25 -14.87
C GLY A 250 14.57 -7.87 -14.49
N THR A 251 14.73 -7.54 -13.21
CA THR A 251 14.40 -6.23 -12.65
C THR A 251 15.47 -5.76 -11.68
N THR A 252 15.61 -4.45 -11.55
CA THR A 252 16.33 -3.79 -10.47
C THR A 252 15.34 -2.89 -9.75
N SER A 253 15.23 -3.03 -8.43
CA SER A 253 14.24 -2.33 -7.60
C SER A 253 14.88 -1.76 -6.34
N VAL A 254 14.53 -0.50 -6.04
CA VAL A 254 14.80 0.15 -4.76
C VAL A 254 13.46 0.68 -4.22
N ALA A 255 12.79 -0.16 -3.47
CA ALA A 255 11.48 0.12 -2.92
C ALA A 255 11.59 0.66 -1.49
N SER A 256 11.15 1.89 -1.24
CA SER A 256 11.24 2.55 0.06
C SER A 256 9.88 3.01 0.57
N TYR A 257 9.46 2.48 1.72
CA TYR A 257 8.39 3.10 2.49
C TYR A 257 8.87 4.40 3.13
N TRP A 258 8.07 5.44 2.99
CA TRP A 258 8.22 6.74 3.63
C TRP A 258 7.07 6.97 4.62
N GLY A 259 7.27 6.52 5.83
CA GLY A 259 6.20 6.43 6.81
C GLY A 259 5.41 5.12 6.72
N PRO A 260 4.18 5.09 7.28
CA PRO A 260 3.45 3.85 7.48
C PRO A 260 2.77 3.30 6.21
N SER A 261 2.62 4.10 5.15
CA SER A 261 1.64 3.75 4.12
C SER A 261 1.97 4.22 2.70
N PHE A 262 3.12 4.81 2.48
CA PHE A 262 3.51 5.32 1.17
C PHE A 262 4.87 4.78 0.75
N MET A 263 4.90 3.96 -0.29
CA MET A 263 6.11 3.37 -0.85
C MET A 263 6.37 3.94 -2.24
N ILE A 264 7.62 4.30 -2.47
CA ILE A 264 8.17 4.64 -3.77
C ILE A 264 9.14 3.54 -4.16
N ASP A 265 8.96 2.95 -5.33
CA ASP A 265 9.87 1.96 -5.90
C ASP A 265 10.48 2.53 -7.19
N ASP A 266 11.78 2.77 -7.16
CA ASP A 266 12.58 3.04 -8.36
C ASP A 266 12.88 1.70 -9.02
N LEU A 267 12.10 1.39 -10.05
CA LEU A 267 12.01 0.06 -10.64
C LEU A 267 12.39 0.11 -12.12
N THR A 268 13.41 -0.64 -12.48
CA THR A 268 13.81 -0.84 -13.87
C THR A 268 13.48 -2.26 -14.31
N TYR A 269 12.72 -2.38 -15.39
CA TYR A 269 12.51 -3.64 -16.11
C TYR A 269 13.54 -3.77 -17.23
N HIS A 270 14.30 -4.88 -17.20
CA HIS A 270 15.30 -5.20 -18.21
C HIS A 270 14.71 -6.19 -19.23
N TYR A 271 14.58 -5.77 -20.48
CA TYR A 271 14.19 -6.62 -21.60
C TYR A 271 15.36 -6.80 -22.57
N GLU A 272 15.26 -7.74 -23.51
CA GLU A 272 16.33 -8.04 -24.47
C GLU A 272 16.73 -6.82 -25.34
N HIS A 273 15.80 -5.90 -25.58
CA HIS A 273 15.99 -4.79 -26.50
C HIS A 273 15.94 -3.40 -25.85
N ALA A 274 15.46 -3.31 -24.62
CA ALA A 274 15.33 -2.03 -23.94
C ALA A 274 15.21 -2.21 -22.41
N ASP A 275 15.68 -1.21 -21.70
CA ASP A 275 15.36 -1.01 -20.28
C ASP A 275 14.21 0.00 -20.16
N HIS A 276 13.22 -0.35 -19.31
CA HIS A 276 12.14 0.56 -18.96
C HIS A 276 12.34 1.05 -17.53
N HIS A 277 12.77 2.29 -17.40
CA HIS A 277 12.86 2.97 -16.11
C HIS A 277 11.48 3.44 -15.69
N THR A 278 11.07 3.05 -14.50
CA THR A 278 9.75 3.35 -13.96
C THR A 278 9.84 3.83 -12.52
N VAL A 279 8.86 4.60 -12.09
CA VAL A 279 8.58 4.81 -10.68
C VAL A 279 7.23 4.20 -10.39
N LEU A 280 7.22 3.21 -9.50
CA LEU A 280 6.01 2.59 -9.00
C LEU A 280 5.68 3.14 -7.62
N ILE A 281 4.46 3.58 -7.42
CA ILE A 281 3.90 3.91 -6.12
C ILE A 281 3.03 2.75 -5.63
N ASN A 282 3.21 2.39 -4.38
CA ASN A 282 2.30 1.55 -3.62
C ASN A 282 1.93 2.30 -2.35
N CYS A 283 0.66 2.63 -2.18
CA CYS A 283 0.22 3.36 -1.00
C CYS A 283 -1.16 2.89 -0.54
N HIS A 284 -1.45 3.17 0.72
CA HIS A 284 -2.73 2.78 1.28
C HIS A 284 -3.18 3.75 2.39
N TYR A 285 -4.48 3.77 2.63
CA TYR A 285 -5.03 4.38 3.85
C TYR A 285 -6.12 3.47 4.43
N PRO A 286 -6.18 3.34 5.77
CA PRO A 286 -7.20 2.50 6.42
C PRO A 286 -8.58 3.13 6.27
N ILE A 287 -9.58 2.33 5.89
CA ILE A 287 -10.99 2.70 6.02
C ILE A 287 -11.40 2.52 7.49
N ASP A 288 -11.12 1.34 8.03
CA ASP A 288 -11.32 0.96 9.42
C ASP A 288 -10.26 -0.07 9.86
N ALA A 289 -10.45 -0.73 11.00
CA ALA A 289 -9.51 -1.74 11.50
C ALA A 289 -9.44 -3.02 10.63
N ASN A 290 -10.40 -3.25 9.74
CA ASN A 290 -10.56 -4.48 8.98
C ASN A 290 -10.58 -4.28 7.46
N SER A 291 -10.40 -3.04 7.01
CA SER A 291 -10.39 -2.71 5.59
C SER A 291 -9.54 -1.48 5.30
N PHE A 292 -8.94 -1.45 4.13
CA PHE A 292 -8.16 -0.31 3.65
C PHE A 292 -8.34 -0.13 2.15
N VAL A 293 -8.08 1.08 1.68
CA VAL A 293 -7.92 1.37 0.26
C VAL A 293 -6.45 1.17 -0.09
N LEU A 294 -6.19 0.27 -1.03
CA LEU A 294 -4.90 0.08 -1.67
C LEU A 294 -4.89 0.85 -2.98
N GLN A 295 -3.84 1.62 -3.20
CA GLN A 295 -3.61 2.36 -4.43
C GLN A 295 -2.20 2.05 -4.94
N TYR A 296 -2.07 1.91 -6.23
CA TYR A 296 -0.79 1.76 -6.89
C TYR A 296 -0.81 2.46 -8.24
N GLY A 297 0.31 3.05 -8.60
CA GLY A 297 0.44 3.80 -9.82
C GLY A 297 1.85 3.74 -10.37
N ILE A 298 1.98 3.88 -11.68
CA ILE A 298 3.26 3.82 -12.37
C ILE A 298 3.40 5.00 -13.32
N ILE A 299 4.60 5.54 -13.39
CA ILE A 299 5.07 6.39 -14.48
C ILE A 299 6.28 5.73 -15.13
N VAL A 300 6.42 5.93 -16.43
CA VAL A 300 7.50 5.36 -17.23
C VAL A 300 8.29 6.48 -17.88
N LYS A 301 9.61 6.39 -17.82
CA LYS A 301 10.50 7.32 -18.51
C LYS A 301 10.36 7.12 -20.02
N LYS A 302 10.05 8.20 -20.75
CA LYS A 302 9.92 8.18 -22.19
C LYS A 302 11.30 7.98 -22.83
N SER A 303 11.37 7.12 -23.83
CA SER A 303 12.57 7.02 -24.66
C SER A 303 12.57 8.15 -25.67
N ALA A 304 13.72 8.80 -25.89
CA ALA A 304 13.86 9.87 -26.88
C ALA A 304 13.48 9.44 -28.32
N ASP A 305 13.52 8.14 -28.58
CA ASP A 305 13.25 7.56 -29.90
C ASP A 305 11.82 7.03 -30.06
N LEU A 306 10.97 7.09 -28.99
CA LEU A 306 9.60 6.60 -29.00
C LEU A 306 8.60 7.76 -29.03
N PRO A 307 7.55 7.70 -29.87
CA PRO A 307 6.43 8.63 -29.80
C PRO A 307 5.72 8.57 -28.44
N ASP A 308 5.14 9.70 -28.00
CA ASP A 308 4.47 9.83 -26.70
C ASP A 308 3.32 8.84 -26.50
N ASP A 309 2.57 8.52 -27.55
CA ASP A 309 1.49 7.52 -27.52
C ASP A 309 2.03 6.12 -27.19
N LEU A 310 3.17 5.73 -27.79
CA LEU A 310 3.79 4.43 -27.52
C LEU A 310 4.41 4.37 -26.11
N ALA A 311 4.93 5.49 -25.60
CA ALA A 311 5.38 5.56 -24.21
C ALA A 311 4.21 5.35 -23.24
N MET A 312 3.03 5.94 -23.51
CA MET A 312 1.84 5.75 -22.70
C MET A 312 1.29 4.32 -22.81
N GLU A 313 1.28 3.71 -24.02
CA GLU A 313 0.92 2.28 -24.18
C GLU A 313 1.83 1.38 -23.35
N THR A 314 3.13 1.68 -23.29
CA THR A 314 4.09 0.96 -22.44
C THR A 314 3.76 1.12 -20.96
N ALA A 315 3.42 2.35 -20.53
CA ALA A 315 3.03 2.61 -19.13
C ALA A 315 1.76 1.83 -18.75
N ILE A 316 0.77 1.77 -19.66
CA ILE A 316 -0.46 1.00 -19.45
C ILE A 316 -0.13 -0.50 -19.33
N ALA A 317 0.69 -1.03 -20.24
CA ALA A 317 1.04 -2.46 -20.25
C ALA A 317 1.82 -2.86 -18.98
N LEU A 318 2.79 -2.04 -18.55
CA LEU A 318 3.52 -2.27 -17.31
C LEU A 318 2.62 -2.09 -16.08
N GLY A 319 1.71 -1.10 -16.11
CA GLY A 319 0.70 -0.91 -15.06
C GLY A 319 -0.25 -2.10 -14.93
N ASP A 320 -0.71 -2.68 -16.03
CA ASP A 320 -1.54 -3.89 -16.03
C ASP A 320 -0.77 -5.11 -15.50
N PHE A 321 0.52 -5.23 -15.82
CA PHE A 321 1.39 -6.27 -15.25
C PHE A 321 1.54 -6.12 -13.73
N VAL A 322 1.81 -4.91 -13.24
CA VAL A 322 1.89 -4.58 -11.81
C VAL A 322 0.56 -4.89 -11.12
N LYS A 323 -0.57 -4.53 -11.75
CA LYS A 323 -1.91 -4.83 -11.24
C LYS A 323 -2.12 -6.32 -10.98
N LEU A 324 -1.71 -7.18 -11.91
CA LEU A 324 -1.79 -8.63 -11.72
C LEU A 324 -1.01 -9.09 -10.49
N GLY A 325 0.19 -8.54 -10.26
CA GLY A 325 0.98 -8.80 -9.06
C GLY A 325 0.23 -8.42 -7.78
N PHE A 326 -0.31 -7.20 -7.71
CA PHE A 326 -1.09 -6.77 -6.54
C PHE A 326 -2.39 -7.58 -6.34
N GLU A 327 -3.07 -8.01 -7.41
CA GLU A 327 -4.24 -8.89 -7.28
C GLU A 327 -3.89 -10.26 -6.67
N GLN A 328 -2.70 -10.79 -6.97
CA GLN A 328 -2.18 -12.01 -6.35
C GLN A 328 -1.92 -11.80 -4.86
N ASP A 329 -1.25 -10.72 -4.48
CA ASP A 329 -1.00 -10.35 -3.08
C ASP A 329 -2.30 -10.13 -2.30
N VAL A 330 -3.25 -9.40 -2.88
CA VAL A 330 -4.58 -9.17 -2.28
C VAL A 330 -5.28 -10.50 -1.99
N ALA A 331 -5.16 -11.49 -2.87
CA ALA A 331 -5.72 -12.82 -2.63
C ALA A 331 -5.09 -13.51 -1.43
N ILE A 332 -3.77 -13.34 -1.22
CA ILE A 332 -3.07 -13.85 -0.03
C ILE A 332 -3.50 -13.08 1.22
N TRP A 333 -3.44 -11.73 1.21
CA TRP A 333 -3.78 -10.93 2.39
C TRP A 333 -5.19 -11.14 2.90
N ARG A 334 -6.17 -11.36 2.01
CA ARG A 334 -7.57 -11.64 2.37
C ARG A 334 -7.76 -12.99 3.06
N ASN A 335 -6.85 -13.93 2.85
CA ASN A 335 -7.02 -15.32 3.28
C ASN A 335 -5.98 -15.77 4.33
N LYS A 336 -4.94 -14.97 4.60
CA LYS A 336 -3.95 -15.30 5.62
C LYS A 336 -4.44 -14.91 7.02
N ALA A 337 -4.00 -15.64 8.04
CA ALA A 337 -4.12 -15.24 9.43
C ALA A 337 -2.89 -14.46 9.87
N ARG A 338 -3.06 -13.44 10.71
CA ARG A 338 -1.94 -12.78 11.37
C ARG A 338 -1.28 -13.74 12.35
N ILE A 339 0.03 -13.91 12.22
CA ILE A 339 0.87 -14.64 13.17
C ILE A 339 1.92 -13.68 13.71
N ASP A 340 1.85 -13.34 15.00
CA ASP A 340 2.80 -12.40 15.63
C ASP A 340 4.10 -13.08 16.02
N ASN A 341 4.08 -14.41 16.16
CA ASN A 341 5.23 -15.26 16.44
C ASN A 341 5.56 -16.24 15.29
N PRO A 342 5.80 -15.76 14.04
CA PRO A 342 6.02 -16.62 12.90
C PRO A 342 7.24 -17.53 13.10
N LEU A 343 7.18 -18.74 12.51
CA LEU A 343 8.35 -19.60 12.37
C LEU A 343 9.11 -19.15 11.13
N LEU A 344 10.36 -18.78 11.31
CA LEU A 344 11.23 -18.29 10.25
C LEU A 344 12.43 -19.21 10.06
N VAL A 345 12.96 -19.25 8.83
CA VAL A 345 14.22 -19.89 8.47
C VAL A 345 15.29 -18.82 8.19
N GLU A 346 16.54 -19.22 8.05
CA GLU A 346 17.66 -18.29 7.80
C GLU A 346 17.50 -17.51 6.48
N GLU A 347 16.80 -18.11 5.51
CA GLU A 347 16.53 -17.54 4.19
C GLU A 347 15.30 -16.62 4.16
N ASP A 348 14.56 -16.50 5.26
CA ASP A 348 13.52 -15.48 5.41
C ASP A 348 14.16 -14.12 5.74
N GLY A 349 13.50 -13.05 5.35
CA GLY A 349 13.92 -11.68 5.65
C GLY A 349 13.70 -11.28 7.12
N PRO A 350 14.10 -10.08 7.52
CA PRO A 350 14.08 -9.62 8.90
C PRO A 350 12.68 -9.19 9.38
N VAL A 351 11.71 -10.13 9.37
CA VAL A 351 10.28 -9.89 9.66
C VAL A 351 10.07 -9.24 11.03
N TYR A 352 10.75 -9.74 12.08
CA TYR A 352 10.61 -9.19 13.44
C TYR A 352 11.11 -7.74 13.52
N GLN A 353 12.22 -7.42 12.87
CA GLN A 353 12.81 -6.08 12.85
C GLN A 353 11.92 -5.12 12.06
N LEU A 354 11.37 -5.54 10.92
CA LEU A 354 10.40 -4.73 10.17
C LEU A 354 9.16 -4.43 11.01
N ARG A 355 8.58 -5.43 11.66
CA ARG A 355 7.40 -5.24 12.51
C ARG A 355 7.72 -4.37 13.72
N ARG A 356 8.95 -4.43 14.25
CA ARG A 356 9.41 -3.54 15.32
C ARG A 356 9.54 -2.11 14.81
N TRP A 357 10.15 -1.90 13.64
CA TRP A 357 10.20 -0.60 12.97
C TRP A 357 8.79 -0.05 12.72
N TYR A 358 7.86 -0.87 12.24
CA TYR A 358 6.50 -0.44 11.92
C TYR A 358 5.69 -0.06 13.16
N GLN A 359 6.02 -0.59 14.32
CA GLN A 359 5.34 -0.31 15.57
C GLN A 359 5.44 1.16 15.99
N GLN A 360 6.50 1.90 15.59
CA GLN A 360 6.66 3.33 15.88
C GLN A 360 5.46 4.18 15.48
N PHE A 361 4.74 3.76 14.43
CA PHE A 361 3.57 4.49 13.91
C PHE A 361 2.29 4.23 14.70
N TYR A 362 2.30 3.24 15.61
CA TYR A 362 1.14 2.82 16.39
C TYR A 362 1.26 3.08 17.89
N VAL A 363 2.37 3.65 18.34
CA VAL A 363 2.58 4.06 19.73
C VAL A 363 2.56 5.58 19.86
N ASP A 364 2.42 6.09 21.09
CA ASP A 364 2.57 7.53 21.32
C ASP A 364 4.00 7.98 21.01
N VAL A 365 4.18 9.25 20.67
CA VAL A 365 5.53 9.78 20.33
C VAL A 365 6.52 9.55 21.48
N ALA A 366 6.05 9.70 22.71
CA ALA A 366 6.87 9.48 23.91
C ALA A 366 7.27 8.01 24.13
N ASP A 367 6.57 7.08 23.52
CA ASP A 367 6.80 5.63 23.65
C ASP A 367 7.62 5.03 22.50
N VAL A 368 8.01 5.84 21.53
CA VAL A 368 8.93 5.40 20.46
C VAL A 368 10.29 5.07 21.08
N GLN A 369 10.73 3.82 20.85
CA GLN A 369 12.00 3.32 21.38
C GLN A 369 13.11 3.40 20.31
N PRO A 370 14.39 3.50 20.71
CA PRO A 370 15.51 3.55 19.76
C PRO A 370 15.51 2.41 18.75
N ASP A 371 15.22 1.19 19.17
CA ASP A 371 15.19 0.00 18.31
C ASP A 371 14.03 0.00 17.27
N MET A 372 13.12 0.97 17.33
CA MET A 372 12.11 1.21 16.32
C MET A 372 12.59 2.16 15.21
N VAL A 373 13.63 2.96 15.47
CA VAL A 373 14.05 4.06 14.58
C VAL A 373 15.55 4.04 14.25
N ASP A 374 16.37 3.35 15.06
CA ASP A 374 17.79 3.23 14.79
C ASP A 374 18.03 2.47 13.49
N ARG A 375 19.15 2.80 12.83
CA ARG A 375 19.51 2.13 11.57
C ARG A 375 19.74 0.64 11.80
N PHE A 376 18.96 -0.15 11.05
CA PHE A 376 19.10 -1.60 10.92
C PHE A 376 19.38 -1.94 9.47
N GLU A 377 20.33 -2.84 9.21
CA GLU A 377 20.69 -3.28 7.88
C GLU A 377 20.82 -4.81 7.85
N PHE A 378 20.22 -5.43 6.86
CA PHE A 378 20.22 -6.87 6.68
C PHE A 378 20.34 -7.20 5.18
N GLU A 379 21.32 -8.02 4.83
CA GLU A 379 21.49 -8.56 3.48
C GLU A 379 21.33 -10.08 3.53
N LEU A 380 20.42 -10.59 2.73
CA LEU A 380 20.08 -11.99 2.71
C LEU A 380 21.02 -12.75 1.76
N ASP A 381 21.57 -13.88 2.21
CA ASP A 381 22.32 -14.79 1.33
C ASP A 381 21.35 -15.51 0.37
N THR A 382 21.32 -15.04 -0.87
CA THR A 382 20.45 -15.57 -1.92
C THR A 382 20.99 -16.86 -2.56
N THR A 383 22.21 -17.30 -2.24
CA THR A 383 22.91 -18.41 -2.93
C THR A 383 22.10 -19.70 -2.90
N ARG A 384 21.61 -20.07 -1.73
CA ARG A 384 20.87 -21.33 -1.54
C ARG A 384 19.46 -21.29 -2.12
N PRO A 385 18.64 -20.26 -1.82
CA PRO A 385 17.31 -20.11 -2.45
C PRO A 385 17.39 -20.06 -3.97
N TYR A 386 18.29 -19.23 -4.51
CA TYR A 386 18.49 -19.11 -5.95
C TYR A 386 18.83 -20.44 -6.61
N ALA A 387 19.76 -21.20 -6.05
CA ALA A 387 20.13 -22.52 -6.59
C ALA A 387 18.98 -23.53 -6.54
N ALA A 388 18.12 -23.46 -5.52
CA ALA A 388 16.93 -24.30 -5.43
C ALA A 388 15.89 -23.93 -6.48
N TRP A 389 15.58 -22.64 -6.61
CA TRP A 389 14.64 -22.12 -7.59
C TRP A 389 15.10 -22.34 -9.04
N LEU A 390 16.40 -22.18 -9.31
CA LEU A 390 16.95 -22.44 -10.65
C LEU A 390 16.73 -23.91 -11.08
N LYS A 391 16.92 -24.87 -10.17
CA LYS A 391 16.63 -26.29 -10.44
C LYS A 391 15.14 -26.53 -10.73
N GLU A 392 14.26 -25.84 -10.04
CA GLU A 392 12.82 -25.92 -10.30
C GLU A 392 12.48 -25.35 -11.68
N VAL A 393 13.05 -24.18 -12.05
CA VAL A 393 12.91 -23.59 -13.39
C VAL A 393 13.41 -24.56 -14.48
N GLU A 394 14.60 -25.16 -14.30
CA GLU A 394 15.14 -26.14 -15.25
C GLU A 394 14.23 -27.38 -15.39
N ALA A 395 13.68 -27.87 -14.29
CA ALA A 395 12.75 -29.01 -14.30
C ALA A 395 11.43 -28.65 -15.01
N ASN A 396 10.90 -27.44 -14.82
CA ASN A 396 9.70 -26.95 -15.49
C ASN A 396 9.92 -26.86 -17.01
N ILE A 397 11.07 -26.32 -17.45
CA ILE A 397 11.43 -26.25 -18.87
C ILE A 397 11.54 -27.67 -19.46
N ALA A 398 12.20 -28.60 -18.78
CA ALA A 398 12.33 -29.98 -19.22
C ALA A 398 10.98 -30.71 -19.32
N ALA A 399 10.01 -30.34 -18.49
CA ALA A 399 8.64 -30.84 -18.52
C ALA A 399 7.74 -30.19 -19.60
N GLY A 400 8.28 -29.22 -20.37
CA GLY A 400 7.57 -28.50 -21.43
C GLY A 400 6.81 -27.27 -20.96
N ALA A 401 7.01 -26.82 -19.74
CA ALA A 401 6.54 -25.52 -19.28
C ALA A 401 7.29 -24.42 -20.06
N GLY A 402 6.57 -23.38 -20.47
CA GLY A 402 7.14 -22.27 -21.26
C GLY A 402 7.01 -22.41 -22.78
N SER A 403 6.59 -23.54 -23.30
CA SER A 403 6.10 -23.64 -24.69
C SER A 403 4.63 -23.27 -24.73
N VAL A 404 4.34 -21.99 -24.93
CA VAL A 404 2.99 -21.56 -25.36
C VAL A 404 2.83 -22.02 -26.82
N PRO A 405 1.73 -22.74 -27.18
CA PRO A 405 1.48 -23.15 -28.54
C PRO A 405 1.20 -21.95 -29.48
#